data_adb4258420ec8d88dcd7903baa48a3e6
#
_entry.id   adb4258420ec8d88dcd7903baa48a3e6
#
_cell.length_a   1.000
_cell.length_b   1.000
_cell.length_c   1.000
_cell.angle_alpha   90.00
_cell.angle_beta   90.00
_cell.angle_gamma   90.00
#
_symmetry.space_group_name_H-M   'P 1'
#
loop_
_entity.id
_entity.type
_entity.pdbx_description
1 polymer ?
#
loop_
_entity_poly.entity_id
_entity_poly.type
_entity_poly.pdbx_seq_one_letter_code
_entity_poly.pdbx_strand_id
1 'polypeptide(L)'
;MRVISQDGTIDVPYDYFSLSMSSGKYKDVEVAYIYCYNLSSPNGTKLAEYSTEAKAIKAMEMLREQYARIEIIKALVSGTCKHMEESLEPEEFKNILKKYINMEVFRFPQDDEIEVVE
;
A
#
# COMPACT_ATOMS: atom_id res chain seq x y z
N MET A 1 7.58 1.89 4.49
CA MET A 1 6.25 1.25 4.38
C MET A 1 6.41 -0.21 3.98
N ARG A 2 5.67 -1.08 4.61
CA ARG A 2 5.58 -2.51 4.28
C ARG A 2 4.33 -2.75 3.44
N VAL A 3 4.45 -3.58 2.41
CA VAL A 3 3.33 -3.96 1.56
C VAL A 3 3.05 -5.45 1.76
N ILE A 4 1.83 -5.76 2.14
CA ILE A 4 1.40 -7.15 2.39
C ILE A 4 0.50 -7.59 1.25
N SER A 5 0.73 -8.83 0.78
CA SER A 5 -0.09 -9.40 -0.29
C SER A 5 -1.55 -9.55 0.12
N GLN A 6 -2.41 -9.67 -0.88
CA GLN A 6 -3.86 -9.82 -0.69
C GLN A 6 -4.20 -11.01 0.22
N ASP A 7 -3.47 -12.12 0.10
CA ASP A 7 -3.67 -13.30 0.93
C ASP A 7 -2.92 -13.27 2.27
N GLY A 8 -2.12 -12.24 2.50
CA GLY A 8 -1.39 -12.04 3.75
C GLY A 8 -0.11 -12.86 3.90
N THR A 9 0.29 -13.61 2.88
CA THR A 9 1.45 -14.52 2.98
C THR A 9 2.78 -13.88 2.60
N ILE A 10 2.77 -12.74 1.90
CA ILE A 10 3.96 -12.07 1.41
C ILE A 10 4.00 -10.65 1.97
N ASP A 11 5.15 -10.26 2.49
CA ASP A 11 5.42 -8.95 3.08
C ASP A 11 6.71 -8.43 2.47
N VAL A 12 6.65 -7.30 1.77
CA VAL A 12 7.79 -6.70 1.10
C VAL A 12 7.95 -5.23 1.45
N PRO A 13 9.19 -4.71 1.52
CA PRO A 13 9.41 -3.28 1.71
C PRO A 13 9.14 -2.54 0.40
N TYR A 14 8.28 -1.53 0.45
CA TYR A 14 7.86 -0.78 -0.73
C TYR A 14 9.04 -0.13 -1.47
N ASP A 15 10.03 0.37 -0.72
CA ASP A 15 11.14 1.14 -1.31
C ASP A 15 12.14 0.29 -2.10
N TYR A 16 12.12 -1.03 -1.95
CA TYR A 16 13.09 -1.94 -2.57
C TYR A 16 12.52 -2.79 -3.70
N PHE A 17 11.26 -2.58 -4.03
CA PHE A 17 10.57 -3.35 -5.08
C PHE A 17 9.90 -2.43 -6.08
N SER A 18 9.90 -2.86 -7.33
CA SER A 18 9.07 -2.26 -8.36
C SER A 18 7.76 -3.03 -8.43
N LEU A 19 6.64 -2.33 -8.49
CA LEU A 19 5.34 -2.95 -8.65
C LEU A 19 4.80 -2.69 -10.04
N SER A 20 4.17 -3.69 -10.62
CA SER A 20 3.49 -3.53 -11.90
C SER A 20 2.22 -4.35 -11.94
N MET A 21 1.32 -3.92 -12.82
CA MET A 21 0.05 -4.59 -13.06
C MET A 21 0.08 -5.23 -14.44
N SER A 22 -0.46 -6.45 -14.54
CA SER A 22 -0.75 -7.05 -15.83
C SER A 22 -2.19 -7.52 -15.85
N SER A 23 -2.85 -7.38 -17.00
CA SER A 23 -4.23 -7.78 -17.16
C SER A 23 -4.41 -8.59 -18.45
N GLY A 24 -5.44 -9.41 -18.49
CA GLY A 24 -5.73 -10.21 -19.65
C GLY A 24 -7.07 -10.91 -19.51
N LYS A 25 -7.40 -11.70 -20.51
CA LYS A 25 -8.59 -12.55 -20.49
C LYS A 25 -8.19 -14.00 -20.59
N TYR A 26 -8.72 -14.81 -19.72
CA TYR A 26 -8.57 -16.25 -19.74
C TYR A 26 -9.95 -16.88 -19.89
N LYS A 27 -10.20 -17.58 -21.01
CA LYS A 27 -11.52 -18.16 -21.36
C LYS A 27 -12.65 -17.11 -21.27
N ASP A 28 -12.39 -15.92 -21.82
CA ASP A 28 -13.31 -14.77 -21.82
C ASP A 28 -13.59 -14.17 -20.44
N VAL A 29 -12.87 -14.61 -19.41
CA VAL A 29 -12.95 -14.04 -18.06
C VAL A 29 -11.78 -13.09 -17.87
N GLU A 30 -12.08 -11.83 -17.53
CA GLU A 30 -11.08 -10.83 -17.24
C GLU A 30 -10.38 -11.15 -15.91
N VAL A 31 -9.07 -10.95 -15.88
CA VAL A 31 -8.30 -11.07 -14.65
C VAL A 31 -7.15 -10.06 -14.69
N ALA A 32 -6.81 -9.51 -13.54
CA ALA A 32 -5.70 -8.59 -13.39
C ALA A 32 -4.85 -8.99 -12.19
N TYR A 33 -3.54 -8.86 -12.33
CA TYR A 33 -2.58 -9.23 -11.30
C TYR A 33 -1.68 -8.05 -10.97
N ILE A 34 -1.27 -7.97 -9.70
CA ILE A 34 -0.25 -7.04 -9.26
C ILE A 34 0.96 -7.87 -8.81
N TYR A 35 2.12 -7.55 -9.40
CA TYR A 35 3.39 -8.22 -9.13
C TYR A 35 4.41 -7.25 -8.56
N CYS A 36 5.31 -7.76 -7.74
CA CYS A 36 6.50 -7.02 -7.33
C CYS A 36 7.75 -7.70 -7.90
N TYR A 37 8.76 -6.87 -8.19
CA TYR A 37 10.02 -7.29 -8.79
C TYR A 37 11.19 -6.63 -8.09
N ASN A 38 12.32 -7.33 -8.03
CA ASN A 38 13.60 -6.73 -7.66
C ASN A 38 14.73 -7.47 -8.36
N LEU A 39 15.99 -7.05 -8.11
CA LEU A 39 17.15 -7.67 -8.75
C LEU A 39 17.32 -9.15 -8.37
N SER A 40 16.89 -9.52 -7.16
CA SER A 40 16.95 -10.92 -6.69
C SER A 40 15.77 -11.77 -7.17
N SER A 41 14.70 -11.13 -7.63
CA SER A 41 13.47 -11.80 -8.07
C SER A 41 12.94 -11.15 -9.35
N PRO A 42 13.68 -11.33 -10.47
CA PRO A 42 13.32 -10.67 -11.73
C PRO A 42 12.06 -11.23 -12.40
N ASN A 43 11.64 -12.43 -12.03
CA ASN A 43 10.42 -13.04 -12.59
C ASN A 43 9.13 -12.55 -11.92
N GLY A 44 9.29 -11.81 -10.81
CA GLY A 44 8.16 -11.24 -10.10
C GLY A 44 7.49 -12.19 -9.13
N THR A 45 6.82 -11.59 -8.14
CA THR A 45 6.01 -12.31 -7.16
C THR A 45 4.62 -11.71 -7.16
N LYS A 46 3.59 -12.53 -7.28
CA LYS A 46 2.21 -12.06 -7.29
C LYS A 46 1.81 -11.59 -5.89
N LEU A 47 1.36 -10.34 -5.80
CA LEU A 47 0.88 -9.77 -4.54
C LEU A 47 -0.64 -9.74 -4.46
N ALA A 48 -1.33 -9.61 -5.60
CA ALA A 48 -2.78 -9.50 -5.61
C ALA A 48 -3.36 -9.96 -6.95
N GLU A 49 -4.63 -10.35 -6.91
CA GLU A 49 -5.41 -10.75 -8.07
C GLU A 49 -6.80 -10.12 -7.98
N TYR A 50 -7.24 -9.53 -9.08
CA TYR A 50 -8.54 -8.85 -9.14
C TYR A 50 -9.32 -9.33 -10.36
N SER A 51 -10.65 -9.27 -10.23
CA SER A 51 -11.56 -9.70 -11.30
C SER A 51 -11.61 -8.74 -12.48
N THR A 52 -11.15 -7.49 -12.30
CA THR A 52 -11.11 -6.49 -13.38
C THR A 52 -9.83 -5.67 -13.31
N GLU A 53 -9.42 -5.16 -14.46
CA GLU A 53 -8.30 -4.22 -14.56
C GLU A 53 -8.58 -2.95 -13.74
N ALA A 54 -9.82 -2.45 -13.79
CA ALA A 54 -10.22 -1.26 -13.04
C ALA A 54 -10.00 -1.41 -11.54
N LYS A 55 -10.31 -2.58 -10.98
CA LYS A 55 -10.05 -2.87 -9.55
C LYS A 55 -8.57 -2.91 -9.22
N ALA A 56 -7.76 -3.51 -10.10
CA ALA A 56 -6.30 -3.55 -9.90
C ALA A 56 -5.70 -2.13 -9.94
N ILE A 57 -6.15 -1.29 -10.88
CA ILE A 57 -5.74 0.10 -10.96
C ILE A 57 -6.12 0.85 -9.68
N LYS A 58 -7.33 0.64 -9.18
CA LYS A 58 -7.79 1.26 -7.94
C LYS A 58 -6.92 0.83 -6.74
N ALA A 59 -6.58 -0.45 -6.66
CA ALA A 59 -5.70 -0.95 -5.59
C ALA A 59 -4.32 -0.29 -5.64
N MET A 60 -3.75 -0.12 -6.84
CA MET A 60 -2.47 0.57 -7.03
C MET A 60 -2.57 2.05 -6.64
N GLU A 61 -3.68 2.71 -6.96
CA GLU A 61 -3.92 4.10 -6.54
C GLU A 61 -3.99 4.22 -5.01
N MET A 62 -4.69 3.30 -4.36
CA MET A 62 -4.79 3.27 -2.89
C MET A 62 -3.42 3.14 -2.23
N LEU A 63 -2.57 2.28 -2.80
CA LEU A 63 -1.20 2.10 -2.32
C LEU A 63 -0.39 3.40 -2.47
N ARG A 64 -0.44 4.03 -3.64
CA ARG A 64 0.28 5.29 -3.89
C ARG A 64 -0.19 6.41 -3.01
N GLU A 65 -1.51 6.51 -2.78
CA GLU A 65 -2.08 7.52 -1.88
C GLU A 65 -1.60 7.33 -0.44
N GLN A 66 -1.57 6.10 0.04
CA GLN A 66 -1.09 5.82 1.39
C GLN A 66 0.39 6.15 1.54
N TYR A 67 1.20 5.79 0.54
CA TYR A 67 2.63 6.12 0.53
C TYR A 67 2.84 7.64 0.57
N ALA A 68 2.10 8.39 -0.25
CA ALA A 68 2.20 9.85 -0.28
C ALA A 68 1.84 10.47 1.07
N ARG A 69 0.80 9.97 1.74
CA ARG A 69 0.42 10.44 3.08
C ARG A 69 1.51 10.18 4.09
N ILE A 70 2.13 8.99 4.05
CA ILE A 70 3.23 8.65 4.95
C ILE A 70 4.41 9.59 4.75
N GLU A 71 4.77 9.91 3.50
CA GLU A 71 5.88 10.80 3.20
C GLU A 71 5.62 12.22 3.71
N ILE A 72 4.38 12.71 3.58
CA ILE A 72 3.99 14.02 4.12
C ILE A 72 4.10 14.02 5.65
N ILE A 73 3.59 12.99 6.30
CA ILE A 73 3.64 12.87 7.77
C ILE A 73 5.09 12.79 8.26
N LYS A 74 5.95 12.01 7.58
CA LYS A 74 7.38 11.94 7.92
C LYS A 74 8.04 13.31 7.85
N ALA A 75 7.76 14.09 6.81
CA ALA A 75 8.32 15.43 6.65
C ALA A 75 7.87 16.35 7.78
N LEU A 76 6.59 16.29 8.14
CA LEU A 76 6.03 17.12 9.24
C LEU A 76 6.62 16.70 10.59
N VAL A 77 6.68 15.40 10.87
CA VAL A 77 7.18 14.89 12.15
C VAL A 77 8.67 15.20 12.31
N SER A 78 9.49 15.00 11.29
CA SER A 78 10.93 15.28 11.37
C SER A 78 11.23 16.77 11.57
N GLY A 79 10.38 17.66 11.03
CA GLY A 79 10.54 19.12 11.18
C GLY A 79 9.96 19.70 12.46
N THR A 80 8.97 19.05 13.08
CA THR A 80 8.19 19.60 14.18
C THR A 80 8.09 18.71 15.41
N CYS A 81 8.84 17.61 15.46
CA CYS A 81 8.73 16.62 16.53
C CYS A 81 8.88 17.24 17.94
N LYS A 82 9.85 18.15 18.12
CA LYS A 82 10.03 18.88 19.39
C LYS A 82 8.82 19.72 19.74
N HIS A 83 8.22 20.38 18.75
CA HIS A 83 7.04 21.22 18.95
C HIS A 83 5.82 20.37 19.32
N MET A 84 5.68 19.21 18.73
CA MET A 84 4.56 18.31 19.03
C MET A 84 4.66 17.75 20.46
N GLU A 85 5.87 17.40 20.91
CA GLU A 85 6.10 16.91 22.26
C GLU A 85 5.80 17.99 23.33
N GLU A 86 6.09 19.25 23.03
CA GLU A 86 5.89 20.37 23.95
C GLU A 86 4.45 20.86 23.98
N SER A 87 3.71 20.77 22.85
CA SER A 87 2.39 21.38 22.69
C SER A 87 1.23 20.40 22.80
N LEU A 88 1.46 19.10 22.76
CA LEU A 88 0.40 18.07 22.83
C LEU A 88 0.40 17.37 24.18
N GLU A 89 -0.79 17.01 24.64
CA GLU A 89 -0.93 16.11 25.78
C GLU A 89 -0.29 14.74 25.43
N PRO A 90 0.33 14.04 26.41
CA PRO A 90 0.97 12.75 26.15
C PRO A 90 0.06 11.71 25.46
N GLU A 91 -1.23 11.71 25.79
CA GLU A 91 -2.21 10.82 25.15
C GLU A 91 -2.42 11.17 23.68
N GLU A 92 -2.50 12.46 23.34
CA GLU A 92 -2.66 12.91 21.95
C GLU A 92 -1.45 12.55 21.11
N PHE A 93 -0.25 12.73 21.67
CA PHE A 93 1.00 12.40 20.99
C PHE A 93 1.09 10.88 20.72
N LYS A 94 0.73 10.05 21.72
CA LYS A 94 0.67 8.59 21.56
C LYS A 94 -0.31 8.16 20.47
N ASN A 95 -1.48 8.82 20.40
CA ASN A 95 -2.50 8.51 19.40
C ASN A 95 -2.02 8.84 17.98
N ILE A 96 -1.30 9.96 17.81
CA ILE A 96 -0.72 10.33 16.53
C ILE A 96 0.34 9.31 16.10
N LEU A 97 1.21 8.91 17.04
CA LEU A 97 2.24 7.90 16.77
C LEU A 97 1.63 6.54 16.39
N LYS A 98 0.55 6.13 17.06
CA LYS A 98 -0.16 4.89 16.73
C LYS A 98 -0.73 4.92 15.32
N LYS A 99 -1.35 6.04 14.94
CA LYS A 99 -1.88 6.22 13.59
C LYS A 99 -0.76 6.14 12.54
N TYR A 100 0.37 6.79 12.82
CA TYR A 100 1.53 6.77 11.93
C TYR A 100 2.07 5.35 11.75
N ILE A 101 2.25 4.61 12.86
CA ILE A 101 2.74 3.23 12.83
C ILE A 101 1.79 2.34 12.02
N ASN A 102 0.47 2.50 12.19
CA ASN A 102 -0.52 1.73 11.45
C ASN A 102 -0.50 2.04 9.95
N MET A 103 -0.13 3.26 9.56
CA MET A 103 -0.02 3.65 8.16
C MET A 103 1.22 3.09 7.47
N GLU A 104 2.22 2.63 8.24
CA GLU A 104 3.45 2.05 7.68
C GLU A 104 3.24 0.67 7.05
N VAL A 105 2.02 0.13 7.15
CA VAL A 105 1.65 -1.16 6.56
C VAL A 105 0.47 -0.95 5.62
N PHE A 106 0.63 -1.40 4.37
CA PHE A 106 -0.46 -1.45 3.39
C PHE A 106 -0.71 -2.91 3.03
N ARG A 107 -1.95 -3.35 3.16
CA ARG A 107 -2.36 -4.66 2.69
C ARG A 107 -3.29 -4.50 1.48
N PHE A 108 -3.01 -5.22 0.41
CA PHE A 108 -3.88 -5.19 -0.76
C PHE A 108 -5.29 -5.67 -0.37
N PRO A 109 -6.33 -4.86 -0.67
CA PRO A 109 -7.70 -5.25 -0.34
C PRO A 109 -8.17 -6.45 -1.16
N GLN A 110 -9.19 -7.13 -0.65
CA GLN A 110 -9.83 -8.22 -1.36
C GLN A 110 -10.62 -7.67 -2.55
N ASP A 111 -10.92 -8.53 -3.51
CA ASP A 111 -11.63 -8.15 -4.73
C ASP A 111 -13.00 -7.51 -4.43
N ASP A 112 -13.73 -8.07 -3.47
CA ASP A 112 -15.06 -7.59 -3.08
C ASP A 112 -15.02 -6.32 -2.22
N GLU A 113 -13.86 -5.95 -1.72
CA GLU A 113 -13.67 -4.72 -0.93
C GLU A 113 -13.46 -3.48 -1.80
N ILE A 114 -13.22 -3.66 -3.10
CA ILE A 114 -12.95 -2.55 -4.01
C ILE A 114 -14.20 -2.23 -4.84
N GLU A 115 -14.67 -0.99 -4.71
CA GLU A 115 -15.73 -0.45 -5.55
C GLU A 115 -15.14 0.42 -6.64
N VAL A 116 -15.55 0.16 -7.87
CA VAL A 116 -15.18 0.98 -9.02
C VAL A 116 -16.45 1.60 -9.58
N VAL A 117 -16.46 2.93 -9.63
CA VAL A 117 -17.58 3.68 -10.22
C VAL A 117 -17.36 3.71 -11.73
N GLU A 118 -18.28 3.08 -12.45
CA GLU A 118 -18.27 3.11 -13.92
C GLU A 118 -19.05 4.31 -14.45
#